data_ac089c14c833327b676586b0cba9b493
#
_entry.id   ac089c14c833327b676586b0cba9b493
#
_cell.length_a   1.000
_cell.length_b   1.000
_cell.length_c   1.000
_cell.angle_alpha   90.00
_cell.angle_beta   90.00
_cell.angle_gamma   90.00
#
_symmetry.space_group_name_H-M   'P 1'
#
loop_
_entity.id
_entity.type
_entity.pdbx_description
1 polymer ?
#
loop_
_entity_poly.entity_id
_entity_poly.type
_entity_poly.pdbx_seq_one_letter_code
_entity_poly.pdbx_strand_id
1 'polypeptide(L)'
;LMPKEYRTIEEAADYEDLYAHIVKKFQETFFDAEGNMTAQTQTAHIVALYFGLTPEVYREKTVKRLTELLEKENGHLVTGFVGTPYFCHALSQNGRVKEAYDLLLKEDFPSWLYQVKQGATTIWEHWDGLKPDGTMWSADMNSFNHYAYGAIGEWMYRVMGGIEADESTRSEERRVG
;
A
#
# COMPACT_ATOMS: atom_id res chain seq x y z
N LEU A 1 -0.07 -8.72 12.29
CA LEU A 1 0.41 -9.97 12.91
C LEU A 1 0.44 -9.78 14.42
N MET A 2 -0.07 -10.75 15.18
CA MET A 2 -0.03 -10.71 16.64
C MET A 2 1.42 -10.80 17.10
N PRO A 3 1.88 -9.98 18.07
CA PRO A 3 3.25 -10.03 18.58
C PRO A 3 3.63 -11.44 19.04
N LYS A 4 4.88 -11.85 18.80
CA LYS A 4 5.39 -13.21 19.13
C LYS A 4 5.16 -13.62 20.57
N GLU A 5 5.10 -12.65 21.49
CA GLU A 5 4.92 -12.83 22.94
C GLU A 5 3.53 -13.31 23.35
N TYR A 6 2.53 -13.14 22.48
CA TYR A 6 1.16 -13.58 22.71
C TYR A 6 0.81 -14.88 21.98
N ARG A 7 1.81 -15.51 21.34
CA ARG A 7 1.65 -16.80 20.67
C ARG A 7 2.36 -17.88 21.46
N THR A 8 1.71 -19.03 21.57
CA THR A 8 2.43 -20.23 21.89
C THR A 8 3.40 -20.58 20.75
N ILE A 9 4.46 -21.32 21.05
CA ILE A 9 5.40 -21.80 20.03
C ILE A 9 4.67 -22.62 18.96
N GLU A 10 3.67 -23.39 19.36
CA GLU A 10 2.84 -24.22 18.48
C GLU A 10 1.97 -23.36 17.55
N GLU A 11 1.24 -22.36 18.06
CA GLU A 11 0.48 -21.43 17.23
C GLU A 11 1.36 -20.65 16.25
N ALA A 12 2.57 -20.26 16.66
CA ALA A 12 3.51 -19.58 15.77
C ALA A 12 3.92 -20.46 14.59
N ALA A 13 4.20 -21.74 14.85
CA ALA A 13 4.55 -22.72 13.80
C ALA A 13 3.38 -22.95 12.84
N ASP A 14 2.15 -23.09 13.36
CA ASP A 14 0.97 -23.25 12.52
C ASP A 14 0.74 -22.06 11.56
N TYR A 15 0.96 -20.83 12.05
CA TYR A 15 0.85 -19.63 11.20
C TYR A 15 2.00 -19.49 10.21
N GLU A 16 3.20 -19.91 10.55
CA GLU A 16 4.35 -19.95 9.61
C GLU A 16 4.08 -20.97 8.49
N ASP A 17 3.60 -22.14 8.81
CA ASP A 17 3.19 -23.16 7.84
C ASP A 17 2.05 -22.66 6.93
N LEU A 18 1.02 -22.05 7.52
CA LEU A 18 -0.09 -21.47 6.76
C LEU A 18 0.41 -20.38 5.80
N TYR A 19 1.29 -19.49 6.27
CA TYR A 19 1.89 -18.46 5.42
C TYR A 19 2.67 -19.07 4.25
N ALA A 20 3.50 -20.06 4.52
CA ALA A 20 4.28 -20.74 3.48
C ALA A 20 3.37 -21.39 2.41
N HIS A 21 2.27 -22.02 2.84
CA HIS A 21 1.28 -22.60 1.92
C HIS A 21 0.56 -21.52 1.09
N ILE A 22 0.20 -20.38 1.71
CA ILE A 22 -0.41 -19.24 1.00
C ILE A 22 0.55 -18.69 -0.04
N VAL A 23 1.82 -18.44 0.33
CA VAL A 23 2.84 -17.93 -0.60
C VAL A 23 3.00 -18.85 -1.79
N LYS A 24 3.20 -20.16 -1.54
CA LYS A 24 3.34 -21.16 -2.59
C LYS A 24 2.12 -21.16 -3.52
N LYS A 25 0.92 -21.22 -2.95
CA LYS A 25 -0.32 -21.26 -3.74
C LYS A 25 -0.57 -19.99 -4.52
N PHE A 26 -0.23 -18.84 -3.96
CA PHE A 26 -0.30 -17.56 -4.63
C PHE A 26 0.64 -17.52 -5.85
N GLN A 27 1.90 -17.95 -5.66
CA GLN A 27 2.90 -17.98 -6.73
C GLN A 27 2.49 -18.91 -7.87
N GLU A 28 2.02 -20.12 -7.56
CA GLU A 28 1.52 -21.07 -8.56
C GLU A 28 0.29 -20.55 -9.33
N THR A 29 -0.53 -19.71 -8.72
CA THR A 29 -1.79 -19.25 -9.29
C THR A 29 -1.65 -17.96 -10.09
N PHE A 30 -0.81 -17.04 -9.60
CA PHE A 30 -0.75 -15.68 -10.11
C PHE A 30 0.53 -15.32 -10.86
N PHE A 31 1.50 -16.21 -10.94
CA PHE A 31 2.70 -16.02 -11.77
C PHE A 31 2.76 -17.04 -12.89
N ASP A 32 3.09 -16.59 -14.10
CA ASP A 32 3.39 -17.47 -15.22
C ASP A 32 4.85 -17.98 -15.17
N ALA A 33 5.22 -18.86 -16.11
CA ALA A 33 6.56 -19.45 -16.19
C ALA A 33 7.65 -18.39 -16.45
N GLU A 34 7.30 -17.27 -17.05
CA GLU A 34 8.19 -16.16 -17.34
C GLU A 34 8.27 -15.15 -16.17
N GLY A 35 7.51 -15.38 -15.09
CA GLY A 35 7.47 -14.54 -13.90
C GLY A 35 6.65 -13.24 -14.06
N ASN A 36 5.69 -13.24 -14.97
CA ASN A 36 4.71 -12.16 -15.02
C ASN A 36 3.52 -12.49 -14.11
N MET A 37 3.01 -11.51 -13.43
CA MET A 37 1.72 -11.68 -12.75
C MET A 37 0.59 -11.74 -13.78
N THR A 38 -0.35 -12.66 -13.58
CA THR A 38 -1.54 -12.79 -14.42
C THR A 38 -2.51 -11.63 -14.21
N ALA A 39 -2.59 -11.09 -12.99
CA ALA A 39 -3.40 -9.93 -12.64
C ALA A 39 -2.61 -8.62 -12.89
N GLN A 40 -2.95 -7.90 -13.95
CA GLN A 40 -2.25 -6.70 -14.43
C GLN A 40 -2.81 -5.41 -13.82
N THR A 41 -2.93 -5.34 -12.48
CA THR A 41 -3.41 -4.16 -11.75
C THR A 41 -2.35 -3.65 -10.78
N GLN A 42 -2.37 -2.36 -10.46
CA GLN A 42 -1.51 -1.78 -9.42
C GLN A 42 -1.70 -2.54 -8.09
N THR A 43 -2.96 -2.74 -7.66
CA THR A 43 -3.28 -3.43 -6.40
C THR A 43 -2.67 -4.82 -6.32
N ALA A 44 -2.74 -5.62 -7.38
CA ALA A 44 -2.18 -6.98 -7.37
C ALA A 44 -0.66 -6.96 -7.15
N HIS A 45 0.05 -6.07 -7.84
CA HIS A 45 1.51 -5.93 -7.69
C HIS A 45 1.91 -5.39 -6.31
N ILE A 46 1.15 -4.42 -5.78
CA ILE A 46 1.37 -3.86 -4.44
C ILE A 46 1.24 -4.95 -3.37
N VAL A 47 0.14 -5.68 -3.40
CA VAL A 47 -0.14 -6.76 -2.44
C VAL A 47 0.93 -7.84 -2.52
N ALA A 48 1.31 -8.26 -3.74
CA ALA A 48 2.34 -9.27 -3.93
C ALA A 48 3.71 -8.84 -3.39
N LEU A 49 4.09 -7.58 -3.60
CA LEU A 49 5.37 -7.04 -3.12
C LEU A 49 5.37 -6.82 -1.61
N TYR A 50 4.34 -6.17 -1.08
CA TYR A 50 4.27 -5.79 0.32
C TYR A 50 4.19 -6.99 1.26
N PHE A 51 3.39 -7.99 0.91
CA PHE A 51 3.22 -9.19 1.72
C PHE A 51 4.22 -10.33 1.42
N GLY A 52 5.27 -10.07 0.63
CA GLY A 52 6.31 -11.06 0.33
C GLY A 52 5.80 -12.25 -0.50
N LEU A 53 4.75 -12.06 -1.30
CA LEU A 53 4.17 -13.12 -2.13
C LEU A 53 4.87 -13.28 -3.48
N THR A 54 5.67 -12.29 -3.88
CA THR A 54 6.43 -12.33 -5.14
C THR A 54 7.62 -13.26 -5.00
N PRO A 55 7.86 -14.21 -5.96
CA PRO A 55 9.10 -14.96 -5.98
C PRO A 55 10.31 -14.03 -6.07
N GLU A 56 11.33 -14.26 -5.24
CA GLU A 56 12.48 -13.34 -5.15
C GLU A 56 13.16 -13.13 -6.51
N VAL A 57 13.26 -14.17 -7.32
CA VAL A 57 13.84 -14.11 -8.67
C VAL A 57 13.06 -13.17 -9.63
N TYR A 58 11.80 -12.88 -9.33
CA TYR A 58 10.93 -12.01 -10.14
C TYR A 58 10.62 -10.67 -9.47
N ARG A 59 11.22 -10.40 -8.30
CA ARG A 59 10.93 -9.18 -7.51
C ARG A 59 11.18 -7.91 -8.32
N GLU A 60 12.34 -7.76 -8.93
CA GLU A 60 12.66 -6.58 -9.75
C GLU A 60 11.70 -6.41 -10.94
N LYS A 61 11.33 -7.52 -11.58
CA LYS A 61 10.38 -7.53 -12.69
C LYS A 61 9.00 -7.04 -12.23
N THR A 62 8.54 -7.51 -11.08
CA THR A 62 7.26 -7.09 -10.48
C THR A 62 7.28 -5.62 -10.10
N VAL A 63 8.37 -5.13 -9.52
CA VAL A 63 8.57 -3.70 -9.20
C VAL A 63 8.55 -2.84 -10.46
N LYS A 64 9.30 -3.23 -11.48
CA LYS A 64 9.31 -2.55 -12.77
C LYS A 64 7.91 -2.48 -13.36
N ARG A 65 7.16 -3.60 -13.31
CA ARG A 65 5.80 -3.61 -13.82
C ARG A 65 4.86 -2.70 -13.03
N LEU A 66 5.01 -2.62 -11.71
CA LEU A 66 4.26 -1.67 -10.88
C LEU A 66 4.53 -0.21 -11.29
N THR A 67 5.80 0.15 -11.54
CA THR A 67 6.15 1.51 -11.98
C THR A 67 5.60 1.80 -13.38
N GLU A 68 5.63 0.85 -14.32
CA GLU A 68 5.00 0.99 -15.63
C GLU A 68 3.47 1.19 -15.53
N LEU A 69 2.80 0.47 -14.62
CA LEU A 69 1.37 0.64 -14.37
C LEU A 69 1.06 2.00 -13.74
N LEU A 70 1.95 2.52 -12.91
CA LEU A 70 1.84 3.86 -12.35
C LEU A 70 2.03 4.94 -13.41
N GLU A 71 3.05 4.80 -14.28
CA GLU A 71 3.31 5.69 -15.41
C GLU A 71 2.15 5.74 -16.40
N LYS A 72 1.55 4.58 -16.71
CA LYS A 72 0.37 4.47 -17.58
C LYS A 72 -0.81 5.32 -17.09
N GLU A 73 -0.94 5.46 -15.78
CA GLU A 73 -1.96 6.30 -15.13
C GLU A 73 -1.43 7.71 -14.79
N ASN A 74 -0.42 8.20 -15.55
CA ASN A 74 0.21 9.51 -15.36
C ASN A 74 0.76 9.73 -13.93
N GLY A 75 1.23 8.66 -13.29
CA GLY A 75 1.74 8.68 -11.93
C GLY A 75 0.64 8.76 -10.87
N HIS A 76 -0.60 8.41 -11.20
CA HIS A 76 -1.69 8.35 -10.22
C HIS A 76 -1.94 6.93 -9.74
N LEU A 77 -2.36 6.84 -8.50
CA LEU A 77 -2.91 5.60 -7.98
C LEU A 77 -4.32 5.34 -8.56
N VAL A 78 -4.57 4.10 -8.94
CA VAL A 78 -5.90 3.61 -9.32
C VAL A 78 -6.25 2.39 -8.47
N THR A 79 -6.02 2.53 -7.17
CA THR A 79 -6.22 1.51 -6.16
C THR A 79 -7.37 1.91 -5.25
N GLY A 80 -8.14 0.92 -4.83
CA GLY A 80 -9.14 1.09 -3.78
C GLY A 80 -8.53 0.91 -2.39
N PHE A 81 -9.39 0.66 -1.42
CA PHE A 81 -9.00 0.51 0.00
C PHE A 81 -8.02 -0.63 0.26
N VAL A 82 -7.97 -1.65 -0.62
CA VAL A 82 -7.05 -2.80 -0.47
C VAL A 82 -5.62 -2.43 -0.88
N GLY A 83 -5.44 -1.64 -1.93
CA GLY A 83 -4.09 -1.35 -2.46
C GLY A 83 -3.48 -0.05 -1.92
N THR A 84 -4.29 0.97 -1.71
CA THR A 84 -3.81 2.30 -1.31
C THR A 84 -2.97 2.30 -0.03
N PRO A 85 -3.34 1.60 1.06
CA PRO A 85 -2.56 1.60 2.30
C PRO A 85 -1.12 1.12 2.14
N TYR A 86 -0.89 0.22 1.20
CA TYR A 86 0.42 -0.45 1.03
C TYR A 86 1.25 0.14 -0.11
N PHE A 87 0.71 1.08 -0.90
CA PHE A 87 1.37 1.54 -2.13
C PHE A 87 2.73 2.17 -1.85
N CYS A 88 2.77 3.22 -1.04
CA CYS A 88 4.01 3.91 -0.73
C CYS A 88 5.00 3.00 0.02
N HIS A 89 4.51 2.09 0.85
CA HIS A 89 5.34 1.06 1.49
C HIS A 89 5.96 0.11 0.47
N ALA A 90 5.17 -0.45 -0.45
CA ALA A 90 5.66 -1.35 -1.49
C ALA A 90 6.72 -0.68 -2.39
N LEU A 91 6.52 0.59 -2.75
CA LEU A 91 7.51 1.36 -3.49
C LEU A 91 8.79 1.58 -2.67
N SER A 92 8.67 2.06 -1.44
CA SER A 92 9.82 2.40 -0.59
C SER A 92 10.67 1.18 -0.24
N GLN A 93 10.05 0.05 0.11
CA GLN A 93 10.73 -1.20 0.42
C GLN A 93 11.46 -1.82 -0.79
N ASN A 94 11.17 -1.35 -1.99
CA ASN A 94 11.77 -1.83 -3.23
C ASN A 94 12.61 -0.74 -3.95
N GLY A 95 13.14 0.23 -3.20
CA GLY A 95 14.06 1.25 -3.72
C GLY A 95 13.40 2.32 -4.58
N ARG A 96 12.07 2.45 -4.53
CA ARG A 96 11.28 3.44 -5.28
C ARG A 96 10.71 4.54 -4.37
N VAL A 97 11.55 5.03 -3.48
CA VAL A 97 11.16 6.07 -2.51
C VAL A 97 10.74 7.36 -3.21
N LYS A 98 11.45 7.73 -4.30
CA LYS A 98 11.11 8.92 -5.07
C LYS A 98 9.68 8.85 -5.62
N GLU A 99 9.32 7.72 -6.23
CA GLU A 99 7.99 7.49 -6.79
C GLU A 99 6.91 7.51 -5.69
N ALA A 100 7.23 7.04 -4.49
CA ALA A 100 6.32 7.13 -3.34
C ALA A 100 6.09 8.60 -2.90
N TYR A 101 7.13 9.43 -2.87
CA TYR A 101 6.97 10.87 -2.60
C TYR A 101 6.24 11.59 -3.74
N ASP A 102 6.56 11.27 -4.99
CA ASP A 102 5.88 11.86 -6.15
C ASP A 102 4.37 11.55 -6.10
N LEU A 103 4.00 10.35 -5.67
CA LEU A 103 2.61 9.93 -5.50
C LEU A 103 1.91 10.71 -4.37
N LEU A 104 2.56 10.84 -3.20
CA LEU A 104 2.01 11.59 -2.08
C LEU A 104 1.81 13.07 -2.41
N LEU A 105 2.76 13.67 -3.14
CA LEU A 105 2.78 15.10 -3.45
C LEU A 105 1.99 15.49 -4.70
N LYS A 106 1.30 14.54 -5.33
CA LYS A 106 0.39 14.87 -6.42
C LYS A 106 -0.78 15.71 -5.94
N GLU A 107 -1.11 16.73 -6.74
CA GLU A 107 -2.13 17.71 -6.42
C GLU A 107 -3.39 17.60 -7.27
N ASP A 108 -3.31 16.88 -8.38
CA ASP A 108 -4.41 16.62 -9.30
C ASP A 108 -5.12 15.30 -8.94
N PHE A 109 -6.34 15.13 -9.43
CA PHE A 109 -7.18 13.95 -9.18
C PHE A 109 -6.62 12.70 -9.92
N PRO A 110 -6.62 11.54 -9.26
CA PRO A 110 -6.91 11.25 -7.85
C PRO A 110 -5.66 11.37 -6.97
N SER A 111 -5.73 12.07 -5.86
CA SER A 111 -4.63 12.20 -4.90
C SER A 111 -5.10 12.73 -3.54
N TRP A 112 -4.27 12.59 -2.50
CA TRP A 112 -4.51 13.17 -1.17
C TRP A 112 -4.56 14.70 -1.23
N LEU A 113 -3.63 15.34 -1.95
CA LEU A 113 -3.58 16.81 -2.01
C LEU A 113 -4.69 17.40 -2.88
N TYR A 114 -5.28 16.65 -3.80
CA TYR A 114 -6.52 17.05 -4.46
C TYR A 114 -7.62 17.33 -3.43
N GLN A 115 -7.85 16.39 -2.50
CA GLN A 115 -8.85 16.59 -1.43
C GLN A 115 -8.56 17.83 -0.58
N VAL A 116 -7.28 18.02 -0.19
CA VAL A 116 -6.83 19.20 0.56
C VAL A 116 -7.13 20.48 -0.21
N LYS A 117 -6.87 20.53 -1.51
CA LYS A 117 -7.16 21.69 -2.38
C LYS A 117 -8.66 21.94 -2.52
N GLN A 118 -9.50 20.91 -2.42
CA GLN A 118 -10.95 21.05 -2.36
C GLN A 118 -11.46 21.47 -0.96
N GLY A 119 -10.57 21.75 -0.01
CA GLY A 119 -10.91 22.20 1.34
C GLY A 119 -11.17 21.08 2.35
N ALA A 120 -10.72 19.85 2.07
CA ALA A 120 -10.86 18.75 3.02
C ALA A 120 -10.09 19.02 4.31
N THR A 121 -10.77 18.82 5.43
CA THR A 121 -10.20 18.85 6.79
C THR A 121 -10.18 17.46 7.43
N THR A 122 -10.73 16.48 6.74
CA THR A 122 -10.83 15.07 7.12
C THR A 122 -10.52 14.20 5.90
N ILE A 123 -10.28 12.92 6.10
CA ILE A 123 -10.10 11.96 5.00
C ILE A 123 -11.45 11.59 4.41
N TRP A 124 -11.59 11.75 3.11
CA TRP A 124 -12.81 11.40 2.38
C TRP A 124 -12.79 9.96 1.88
N GLU A 125 -13.97 9.35 1.75
CA GLU A 125 -14.16 8.02 1.20
C GLU A 125 -13.80 7.94 -0.28
N HIS A 126 -14.20 8.96 -1.06
CA HIS A 126 -13.89 9.09 -2.48
C HIS A 126 -12.88 10.20 -2.69
N TRP A 127 -11.94 9.99 -3.63
CA TRP A 127 -10.94 11.00 -3.97
C TRP A 127 -11.57 12.32 -4.43
N ASP A 128 -12.69 12.24 -5.14
CA ASP A 128 -13.50 13.35 -5.62
C ASP A 128 -14.81 13.54 -4.82
N GLY A 129 -14.78 13.30 -3.52
CA GLY A 129 -15.94 13.51 -2.64
C GLY A 129 -16.60 14.86 -2.88
N LEU A 130 -15.79 15.91 -3.14
CA LEU A 130 -16.19 17.14 -3.83
C LEU A 130 -15.44 17.27 -5.15
N LYS A 131 -16.17 17.56 -6.22
CA LYS A 131 -15.62 17.88 -7.53
C LYS A 131 -15.16 19.33 -7.61
N PRO A 132 -14.38 19.73 -8.63
CA PRO A 132 -13.92 21.12 -8.76
C PRO A 132 -15.03 22.17 -8.87
N ASP A 133 -16.20 21.75 -9.34
CA ASP A 133 -17.40 22.60 -9.43
C ASP A 133 -18.21 22.69 -8.11
N GLY A 134 -17.73 22.04 -7.04
CA GLY A 134 -18.37 21.98 -5.74
C GLY A 134 -19.51 20.97 -5.62
N THR A 135 -19.78 20.18 -6.67
CA THR A 135 -20.77 19.11 -6.60
C THR A 135 -20.19 17.87 -5.90
N MET A 136 -21.04 17.12 -5.22
CA MET A 136 -20.66 15.87 -4.59
C MET A 136 -20.45 14.75 -5.63
N TRP A 137 -19.57 13.80 -5.32
CA TRP A 137 -19.41 12.57 -6.10
C TRP A 137 -20.75 11.81 -6.18
N SER A 138 -21.41 11.63 -5.06
CA SER A 138 -22.76 11.06 -4.94
C SER A 138 -23.52 11.76 -3.82
N ALA A 139 -24.83 11.93 -4.00
CA ALA A 139 -25.70 12.45 -2.94
C ALA A 139 -26.04 11.37 -1.90
N ASP A 140 -26.05 10.09 -2.31
CA ASP A 140 -26.54 9.00 -1.47
C ASP A 140 -25.45 8.19 -0.82
N MET A 141 -24.23 8.22 -1.36
CA MET A 141 -23.10 7.40 -0.89
C MET A 141 -21.79 8.20 -0.97
N ASN A 142 -21.54 9.02 0.04
CA ASN A 142 -20.34 9.83 0.13
C ASN A 142 -20.05 10.16 1.61
N SER A 143 -18.90 9.74 2.11
CA SER A 143 -18.46 10.08 3.46
C SER A 143 -17.28 11.04 3.40
N PHE A 144 -17.39 12.15 4.12
CA PHE A 144 -16.28 13.08 4.33
C PHE A 144 -15.46 12.75 5.57
N ASN A 145 -15.71 11.62 6.22
CA ASN A 145 -14.97 11.16 7.39
C ASN A 145 -14.79 9.64 7.32
N HIS A 146 -13.91 9.19 6.41
CA HIS A 146 -13.63 7.79 6.16
C HIS A 146 -12.13 7.50 6.29
N TYR A 147 -11.76 6.54 7.15
CA TYR A 147 -10.36 6.33 7.57
C TYR A 147 -9.43 5.75 6.49
N ALA A 148 -9.96 5.03 5.49
CA ALA A 148 -9.16 4.12 4.67
C ALA A 148 -7.94 4.76 3.99
N TYR A 149 -8.11 5.92 3.35
CA TYR A 149 -6.99 6.60 2.70
C TYR A 149 -6.08 7.33 3.69
N GLY A 150 -6.48 7.48 4.94
CA GLY A 150 -5.65 7.99 6.03
C GLY A 150 -4.51 7.04 6.45
N ALA A 151 -4.53 5.80 5.97
CA ALA A 151 -3.43 4.84 6.16
C ALA A 151 -2.08 5.35 5.63
N ILE A 152 -2.05 6.33 4.73
CA ILE A 152 -0.81 7.01 4.32
C ILE A 152 -0.04 7.62 5.50
N GLY A 153 -0.72 7.95 6.59
CA GLY A 153 -0.12 8.46 7.82
C GLY A 153 0.90 7.50 8.41
N GLU A 154 0.66 6.19 8.36
CA GLU A 154 1.62 5.19 8.82
C GLU A 154 2.93 5.28 8.01
N TRP A 155 2.83 5.35 6.68
CA TRP A 155 4.01 5.53 5.83
C TRP A 155 4.75 6.84 6.13
N MET A 156 4.02 7.92 6.39
CA MET A 156 4.63 9.21 6.76
C MET A 156 5.40 9.10 8.09
N TYR A 157 4.84 8.46 9.10
CA TYR A 157 5.56 8.24 10.36
C TYR A 157 6.77 7.33 10.19
N ARG A 158 6.61 6.20 9.52
CA ARG A 158 7.67 5.18 9.40
C ARG A 158 8.78 5.62 8.45
N VAL A 159 8.44 6.07 7.24
CA VAL A 159 9.43 6.34 6.18
C VAL A 159 9.90 7.80 6.21
N MET A 160 8.98 8.76 6.30
CA MET A 160 9.37 10.18 6.33
C MET A 160 9.88 10.60 7.71
N GLY A 161 9.23 10.15 8.78
CA GLY A 161 9.59 10.48 10.16
C GLY A 161 10.68 9.59 10.74
N GLY A 162 11.00 8.46 10.10
CA GLY A 162 11.97 7.49 10.61
C GLY A 162 11.55 6.86 11.94
N ILE A 163 10.26 6.77 12.22
CA ILE A 163 9.71 6.19 13.45
C ILE A 163 9.27 4.77 13.14
N GLU A 164 10.08 3.81 13.57
CA GLU A 164 9.82 2.38 13.34
C GLU A 164 9.69 1.66 14.67
N ALA A 165 8.73 0.73 14.78
CA ALA A 165 8.63 -0.13 15.95
C ALA A 165 9.80 -1.11 15.96
N ASP A 166 10.50 -1.23 17.09
CA ASP A 166 11.52 -2.26 17.28
C ASP A 166 10.81 -3.58 17.64
N GLU A 167 10.75 -4.49 16.69
CA GLU A 167 10.12 -5.81 16.88
C GLU A 167 10.85 -6.69 17.90
N SER A 168 12.08 -6.32 18.30
CA SER A 168 12.89 -7.05 19.29
C SER A 168 12.66 -6.58 20.71
N THR A 169 12.04 -5.42 20.91
CA THR A 169 11.77 -4.80 22.21
C THR A 169 10.30 -4.45 22.35
N ARG A 170 9.78 -4.67 23.54
CA ARG A 170 8.34 -4.71 23.84
C ARG A 170 7.55 -3.41 23.69
N SER A 171 8.19 -2.27 23.50
CA SER A 171 7.45 -1.00 23.56
C SER A 171 8.23 0.19 23.02
N GLU A 172 9.32 -0.01 22.37
CA GLU A 172 10.26 1.06 22.16
C GLU A 172 10.13 1.59 20.72
N GLU A 173 9.78 2.86 20.62
CA GLU A 173 9.93 3.61 19.39
C GLU A 173 11.42 3.77 19.08
N ARG A 174 11.87 3.29 17.95
CA ARG A 174 13.22 3.53 17.47
C ARG A 174 13.20 4.64 16.44
N ARG A 175 13.92 5.72 16.74
CA ARG A 175 14.25 6.71 15.70
C ARG A 175 15.35 6.10 14.84
N VAL A 176 15.04 5.86 13.58
CA VAL A 176 16.04 5.52 12.58
C VAL A 176 16.60 6.83 12.06
N GLY A 177 17.85 7.12 12.37
CA GLY A 177 18.56 8.30 11.92
C GLY A 177 19.03 8.17 10.47
#